data_612895fab5e7fb454bdb4fb7d1045ec2
#
_entry.id   612895fab5e7fb454bdb4fb7d1045ec2
#
_cell.length_a   1.000
_cell.length_b   1.000
_cell.length_c   1.000
_cell.angle_alpha   90.00
_cell.angle_beta   90.00
_cell.angle_gamma   90.00
#
_symmetry.space_group_name_H-M   'P 1'
#
loop_
_entity.id
_entity.type
_entity.pdbx_description
1 polymer ?
#
loop_
_entity_poly.entity_id
_entity_poly.type
_entity_poly.pdbx_seq_one_letter_code
_entity_poly.pdbx_strand_id
1 'polypeptide(L)'
;MISAEWAQHARLANIAITALLLFALWRRDITAARPFFAAYVFGALLRGVALSFIPNGRTLYGWVYLTTEPIIWLFYVLVVIEIFGSALRQYRGVAALSRWVLAALLLVSVTLSVISLVPDLNSDHPFPIVHLVTAAGRAICTSLALFLLGITLFFLSYPIPLSRNTIIHSAICSAYFLIGAAGYFVHNVVGPGSWAVVNLALVVITGATLLAWILFLRPEGERIIVEHRPQWSPETEEELLNRLNALNSVLARSLRK
;
A
#
# COMPACT_ATOMS: atom_id res chain seq x y z
N MET A 1 -27.09 5.04 19.21
CA MET A 1 -26.70 6.23 18.42
C MET A 1 -25.28 6.61 18.82
N ILE A 2 -24.33 6.50 17.90
CA ILE A 2 -22.96 7.00 18.12
C ILE A 2 -23.08 8.51 18.07
N SER A 3 -22.72 9.22 19.16
CA SER A 3 -22.84 10.67 19.20
C SER A 3 -21.86 11.32 18.20
N ALA A 4 -22.27 12.42 17.58
CA ALA A 4 -21.42 13.18 16.65
C ALA A 4 -20.08 13.62 17.31
N GLU A 5 -20.09 13.77 18.63
CA GLU A 5 -18.93 14.11 19.45
C GLU A 5 -17.82 13.04 19.39
N TRP A 6 -18.17 11.75 19.50
CA TRP A 6 -17.18 10.66 19.39
C TRP A 6 -16.48 10.63 18.02
N ALA A 7 -17.22 10.87 16.94
CA ALA A 7 -16.66 10.93 15.61
C ALA A 7 -15.68 12.13 15.45
N GLN A 8 -16.00 13.26 16.09
CA GLN A 8 -15.13 14.42 16.10
C GLN A 8 -13.86 14.17 16.91
N HIS A 9 -13.95 13.59 18.11
CA HIS A 9 -12.78 13.25 18.91
C HIS A 9 -11.87 12.24 18.22
N ALA A 10 -12.44 11.23 17.57
CA ALA A 10 -11.66 10.24 16.81
C ALA A 10 -10.92 10.86 15.62
N ARG A 11 -11.52 11.83 14.93
CA ARG A 11 -10.83 12.58 13.84
C ARG A 11 -9.69 13.43 14.39
N LEU A 12 -9.90 14.16 15.47
CA LEU A 12 -8.85 14.97 16.09
C LEU A 12 -7.69 14.09 16.59
N ALA A 13 -8.00 12.94 17.19
CA ALA A 13 -7.01 11.96 17.57
C ALA A 13 -6.19 11.48 16.35
N ASN A 14 -6.83 11.16 15.21
CA ASN A 14 -6.13 10.76 14.00
C ASN A 14 -5.23 11.88 13.45
N ILE A 15 -5.66 13.14 13.49
CA ILE A 15 -4.81 14.28 13.09
C ILE A 15 -3.57 14.34 13.98
N ALA A 16 -3.73 14.22 15.31
CA ALA A 16 -2.62 14.22 16.24
C ALA A 16 -1.66 13.04 16.02
N ILE A 17 -2.20 11.83 15.80
CA ILE A 17 -1.39 10.64 15.51
C ILE A 17 -0.65 10.79 14.17
N THR A 18 -1.31 11.37 13.14
CA THR A 18 -0.68 11.62 11.83
C THR A 18 0.47 12.63 11.95
N ALA A 19 0.29 13.69 12.74
CA ALA A 19 1.35 14.66 13.02
C ALA A 19 2.52 14.00 13.78
N LEU A 20 2.21 13.14 14.77
CA LEU A 20 3.20 12.37 15.51
C LEU A 20 3.98 11.40 14.59
N LEU A 21 3.27 10.73 13.67
CA LEU A 21 3.91 9.86 12.68
C LEU A 21 4.86 10.65 11.78
N LEU A 22 4.43 11.79 11.25
CA LEU A 22 5.26 12.64 10.40
C LEU A 22 6.51 13.11 11.15
N PHE A 23 6.36 13.54 12.41
CA PHE A 23 7.48 13.91 13.27
C PHE A 23 8.42 12.72 13.53
N ALA A 24 7.87 11.52 13.79
CA ALA A 24 8.66 10.31 14.00
C ALA A 24 9.44 9.89 12.75
N LEU A 25 8.84 10.00 11.56
CA LEU A 25 9.50 9.73 10.28
C LEU A 25 10.65 10.70 10.03
N TRP A 26 10.43 11.98 10.30
CA TRP A 26 11.45 13.02 10.16
C TRP A 26 12.60 12.80 11.16
N ARG A 27 12.31 12.60 12.45
CA ARG A 27 13.31 12.38 13.49
C ARG A 27 14.15 11.12 13.27
N ARG A 28 13.56 10.10 12.64
CA ARG A 28 14.21 8.81 12.38
C ARG A 28 14.91 8.76 11.02
N ASP A 29 14.92 9.87 10.29
CA ASP A 29 15.52 10.00 8.94
C ASP A 29 14.95 9.01 7.90
N ILE A 30 13.71 8.53 8.15
CA ILE A 30 12.99 7.60 7.25
C ILE A 30 12.40 8.37 6.05
N THR A 31 12.19 9.68 6.17
CA THR A 31 11.64 10.53 5.10
C THR A 31 12.48 10.48 3.82
N ALA A 32 13.81 10.43 3.94
CA ALA A 32 14.71 10.31 2.80
C ALA A 32 14.64 8.92 2.14
N ALA A 33 14.46 7.87 2.95
CA ALA A 33 14.33 6.50 2.45
C ALA A 33 12.96 6.24 1.81
N ARG A 34 11.90 6.94 2.29
CA ARG A 34 10.50 6.76 1.90
C ARG A 34 9.80 8.08 1.62
N PRO A 35 10.19 8.78 0.55
CA PRO A 35 9.68 10.13 0.25
C PRO A 35 8.19 10.15 -0.12
N PHE A 36 7.67 9.15 -0.85
CA PHE A 36 6.25 9.11 -1.22
C PHE A 36 5.36 8.79 -0.03
N PHE A 37 5.81 7.92 0.88
CA PHE A 37 5.10 7.67 2.12
C PHE A 37 5.08 8.90 3.02
N ALA A 38 6.19 9.63 3.15
CA ALA A 38 6.24 10.88 3.90
C ALA A 38 5.32 11.95 3.28
N ALA A 39 5.31 12.07 1.95
CA ALA A 39 4.40 12.97 1.22
C ALA A 39 2.92 12.59 1.42
N TYR A 40 2.59 11.30 1.42
CA TYR A 40 1.26 10.81 1.75
C TYR A 40 0.83 11.23 3.16
N VAL A 41 1.67 10.98 4.18
CA VAL A 41 1.38 11.33 5.58
C VAL A 41 1.20 12.84 5.73
N PHE A 42 2.04 13.65 5.08
CA PHE A 42 1.91 15.10 5.06
C PHE A 42 0.60 15.56 4.38
N GLY A 43 0.28 15.02 3.20
CA GLY A 43 -0.96 15.32 2.49
C GLY A 43 -2.21 14.92 3.28
N ALA A 44 -2.19 13.75 3.94
CA ALA A 44 -3.26 13.30 4.82
C ALA A 44 -3.43 14.21 6.05
N LEU A 45 -2.32 14.70 6.62
CA LEU A 45 -2.35 15.69 7.71
C LEU A 45 -2.99 17.00 7.26
N LEU A 46 -2.55 17.57 6.15
CA LEU A 46 -3.11 18.81 5.60
C LEU A 46 -4.61 18.67 5.33
N ARG A 47 -5.02 17.56 4.71
CA ARG A 47 -6.43 17.28 4.45
C ARG A 47 -7.23 17.17 5.75
N GLY A 48 -6.72 16.42 6.73
CA GLY A 48 -7.37 16.26 8.03
C GLY A 48 -7.58 17.59 8.73
N VAL A 49 -6.57 18.45 8.74
CA VAL A 49 -6.62 19.80 9.31
C VAL A 49 -7.62 20.67 8.53
N ALA A 50 -7.54 20.70 7.20
CA ALA A 50 -8.45 21.48 6.36
C ALA A 50 -9.91 21.11 6.60
N LEU A 51 -10.23 19.80 6.64
CA LEU A 51 -11.59 19.31 6.89
C LEU A 51 -12.06 19.55 8.32
N SER A 52 -11.17 19.72 9.30
CA SER A 52 -11.55 20.04 10.68
C SER A 52 -12.07 21.46 10.88
N PHE A 53 -11.67 22.40 10.01
CA PHE A 53 -12.15 23.77 10.03
C PHE A 53 -13.49 23.95 9.31
N ILE A 54 -13.92 22.97 8.52
CA ILE A 54 -15.18 23.06 7.77
C ILE A 54 -16.24 22.27 8.51
N PRO A 55 -17.36 22.91 8.96
CA PRO A 55 -18.44 22.21 9.62
C PRO A 55 -19.02 21.09 8.74
N ASN A 56 -19.26 19.94 9.36
CA ASN A 56 -19.92 18.81 8.71
C ASN A 56 -21.32 19.22 8.20
N GLY A 57 -21.67 18.77 6.99
CA GLY A 57 -22.97 19.08 6.38
C GLY A 57 -23.00 20.31 5.50
N ARG A 58 -21.92 21.09 5.40
CA ARG A 58 -21.80 22.15 4.39
C ARG A 58 -21.39 21.56 3.04
N THR A 59 -21.94 22.11 1.98
CA THR A 59 -21.57 21.74 0.58
C THR A 59 -20.08 21.84 0.34
N LEU A 60 -19.40 22.83 0.96
CA LEU A 60 -17.96 23.00 0.89
C LEU A 60 -17.20 21.80 1.43
N TYR A 61 -17.64 21.17 2.52
CA TYR A 61 -17.03 19.95 3.07
C TYR A 61 -17.04 18.82 2.03
N GLY A 62 -18.19 18.61 1.38
CA GLY A 62 -18.33 17.59 0.33
C GLY A 62 -17.39 17.86 -0.85
N TRP A 63 -17.28 19.09 -1.33
CA TRP A 63 -16.39 19.45 -2.42
C TRP A 63 -14.91 19.26 -2.05
N VAL A 64 -14.47 19.71 -0.87
CA VAL A 64 -13.09 19.49 -0.42
C VAL A 64 -12.79 18.01 -0.27
N TYR A 65 -13.73 17.22 0.25
CA TYR A 65 -13.58 15.77 0.34
C TYR A 65 -13.43 15.15 -1.05
N LEU A 66 -14.36 15.42 -1.96
CA LEU A 66 -14.38 14.84 -3.31
C LEU A 66 -13.16 15.21 -4.16
N THR A 67 -12.65 16.43 -4.03
CA THR A 67 -11.46 16.87 -4.76
C THR A 67 -10.16 16.35 -4.21
N THR A 68 -10.07 16.14 -2.89
CA THR A 68 -8.86 15.64 -2.23
C THR A 68 -8.76 14.11 -2.26
N GLU A 69 -9.87 13.39 -2.39
CA GLU A 69 -9.87 11.92 -2.40
C GLU A 69 -9.03 11.32 -3.54
N PRO A 70 -9.14 11.76 -4.81
CA PRO A 70 -8.29 11.28 -5.89
C PRO A 70 -6.79 11.54 -5.67
N ILE A 71 -6.45 12.65 -4.99
CA ILE A 71 -5.06 12.98 -4.64
C ILE A 71 -4.52 11.96 -3.62
N ILE A 72 -5.33 11.59 -2.63
CA ILE A 72 -4.96 10.54 -1.66
C ILE A 72 -4.77 9.20 -2.35
N TRP A 73 -5.62 8.83 -3.31
CA TRP A 73 -5.47 7.60 -4.10
C TRP A 73 -4.17 7.60 -4.92
N LEU A 74 -3.81 8.74 -5.49
CA LEU A 74 -2.52 8.88 -6.18
C LEU A 74 -1.36 8.61 -5.22
N PHE A 75 -1.41 9.16 -4.01
CA PHE A 75 -0.39 8.85 -3.00
C PHE A 75 -0.36 7.37 -2.62
N TYR A 76 -1.50 6.69 -2.52
CA TYR A 76 -1.51 5.24 -2.28
C TYR A 76 -0.75 4.48 -3.37
N VAL A 77 -0.99 4.81 -4.64
CA VAL A 77 -0.27 4.21 -5.77
C VAL A 77 1.23 4.49 -5.67
N LEU A 78 1.63 5.74 -5.38
CA LEU A 78 3.03 6.12 -5.24
C LEU A 78 3.72 5.39 -4.08
N VAL A 79 3.05 5.23 -2.94
CA VAL A 79 3.55 4.44 -1.79
C VAL A 79 3.77 2.97 -2.17
N VAL A 80 2.84 2.38 -2.91
CA VAL A 80 2.97 1.00 -3.38
C VAL A 80 4.14 0.86 -4.36
N ILE A 81 4.32 1.81 -5.29
CA ILE A 81 5.47 1.86 -6.19
C ILE A 81 6.79 2.00 -5.40
N GLU A 82 6.80 2.79 -4.33
CA GLU A 82 7.96 2.97 -3.46
C GLU A 82 8.33 1.68 -2.73
N ILE A 83 7.34 0.99 -2.13
CA ILE A 83 7.55 -0.31 -1.48
C ILE A 83 8.19 -1.28 -2.48
N PHE A 84 7.63 -1.36 -3.68
CA PHE A 84 8.10 -2.20 -4.74
C PHE A 84 9.50 -1.82 -5.22
N GLY A 85 9.73 -0.54 -5.52
CA GLY A 85 11.03 -0.03 -5.94
C GLY A 85 12.13 -0.31 -4.92
N SER A 86 11.81 -0.22 -3.62
CA SER A 86 12.76 -0.53 -2.55
C SER A 86 13.11 -2.02 -2.49
N ALA A 87 12.15 -2.90 -2.76
CA ALA A 87 12.36 -4.34 -2.80
C ALA A 87 13.22 -4.79 -3.98
N LEU A 88 13.03 -4.20 -5.16
CA LEU A 88 13.77 -4.59 -6.39
C LEU A 88 15.11 -3.89 -6.59
N ARG A 89 15.40 -2.81 -5.89
CA ARG A 89 16.59 -1.99 -6.07
C ARG A 89 17.90 -2.79 -6.07
N GLN A 90 17.90 -3.94 -5.42
CA GLN A 90 19.07 -4.77 -5.22
C GLN A 90 19.24 -5.87 -6.28
N TYR A 91 18.20 -6.15 -7.07
CA TYR A 91 18.17 -7.29 -7.97
C TYR A 91 18.12 -6.89 -9.44
N ARG A 92 19.19 -6.24 -9.93
CA ARG A 92 19.27 -5.82 -11.35
C ARG A 92 19.09 -6.98 -12.34
N GLY A 93 19.54 -8.20 -12.00
CA GLY A 93 19.41 -9.37 -12.86
C GLY A 93 17.99 -9.96 -12.92
N VAL A 94 17.20 -9.82 -11.85
CA VAL A 94 15.81 -10.29 -11.78
C VAL A 94 14.82 -9.21 -12.24
N ALA A 95 15.30 -7.99 -12.45
CA ALA A 95 14.47 -6.83 -12.77
C ALA A 95 13.64 -6.98 -14.06
N ALA A 96 14.09 -7.75 -15.04
CA ALA A 96 13.32 -7.99 -16.25
C ALA A 96 12.15 -8.94 -16.01
N LEU A 97 12.41 -10.09 -15.35
CA LEU A 97 11.36 -11.08 -15.01
C LEU A 97 10.33 -10.50 -14.04
N SER A 98 10.80 -9.77 -13.02
CA SER A 98 9.92 -9.16 -12.05
C SER A 98 9.01 -8.10 -12.65
N ARG A 99 9.44 -7.33 -13.67
CA ARG A 99 8.58 -6.38 -14.38
C ARG A 99 7.38 -7.06 -15.04
N TRP A 100 7.60 -8.21 -15.68
CA TRP A 100 6.51 -8.96 -16.32
C TRP A 100 5.54 -9.57 -15.30
N VAL A 101 6.06 -10.15 -14.21
CA VAL A 101 5.25 -10.68 -13.12
C VAL A 101 4.41 -9.57 -12.51
N LEU A 102 4.99 -8.41 -12.30
CA LEU A 102 4.29 -7.25 -11.78
C LEU A 102 3.24 -6.69 -12.73
N ALA A 103 3.59 -6.56 -14.01
CA ALA A 103 2.62 -6.12 -15.00
C ALA A 103 1.43 -7.08 -15.05
N ALA A 104 1.67 -8.39 -14.95
CA ALA A 104 0.62 -9.39 -14.88
C ALA A 104 -0.22 -9.27 -13.60
N LEU A 105 0.42 -9.13 -12.41
CA LEU A 105 -0.28 -8.94 -11.14
C LEU A 105 -1.09 -7.64 -11.13
N LEU A 106 -0.53 -6.56 -11.65
CA LEU A 106 -1.23 -5.28 -11.77
C LEU A 106 -2.44 -5.41 -12.69
N LEU A 107 -2.26 -6.05 -13.86
CA LEU A 107 -3.34 -6.27 -14.81
C LEU A 107 -4.47 -7.09 -14.18
N VAL A 108 -4.14 -8.21 -13.53
CA VAL A 108 -5.13 -9.04 -12.83
C VAL A 108 -5.84 -8.26 -11.73
N SER A 109 -5.10 -7.52 -10.91
CA SER A 109 -5.66 -6.72 -9.82
C SER A 109 -6.61 -5.64 -10.34
N VAL A 110 -6.22 -4.91 -11.39
CA VAL A 110 -7.06 -3.88 -12.03
C VAL A 110 -8.30 -4.52 -12.67
N THR A 111 -8.13 -5.64 -13.38
CA THR A 111 -9.24 -6.35 -14.02
C THR A 111 -10.28 -6.80 -13.00
N LEU A 112 -9.86 -7.43 -11.91
CA LEU A 112 -10.76 -7.85 -10.83
C LEU A 112 -11.47 -6.65 -10.18
N SER A 113 -10.77 -5.54 -10.02
CA SER A 113 -11.32 -4.31 -9.46
C SER A 113 -12.37 -3.68 -10.39
N VAL A 114 -12.12 -3.67 -11.70
CA VAL A 114 -13.09 -3.18 -12.71
C VAL A 114 -14.32 -4.07 -12.75
N ILE A 115 -14.15 -5.40 -12.73
CA ILE A 115 -15.27 -6.35 -12.67
C ILE A 115 -16.12 -6.09 -11.42
N SER A 116 -15.49 -5.78 -10.29
CA SER A 116 -16.21 -5.46 -9.05
C SER A 116 -17.04 -4.17 -9.12
N LEU A 117 -16.81 -3.30 -10.11
CA LEU A 117 -17.59 -2.06 -10.32
C LEU A 117 -18.85 -2.27 -11.16
N VAL A 118 -18.93 -3.36 -11.93
CA VAL A 118 -20.05 -3.60 -12.87
C VAL A 118 -21.43 -3.50 -12.20
N PRO A 119 -21.66 -4.06 -10.98
CA PRO A 119 -22.94 -3.92 -10.29
C PRO A 119 -23.30 -2.48 -9.94
N ASP A 120 -22.29 -1.64 -9.68
CA ASP A 120 -22.51 -0.26 -9.23
C ASP A 120 -22.87 0.69 -10.39
N LEU A 121 -22.48 0.35 -11.63
CA LEU A 121 -22.76 1.20 -12.80
C LEU A 121 -24.26 1.22 -13.17
N ASN A 122 -25.00 0.19 -12.77
CA ASN A 122 -26.42 0.04 -13.09
C ASN A 122 -27.35 0.40 -11.92
N SER A 123 -26.82 1.00 -10.86
CA SER A 123 -27.61 1.34 -9.68
C SER A 123 -28.10 2.79 -9.71
N ASP A 124 -29.43 2.99 -9.58
CA ASP A 124 -30.04 4.32 -9.43
C ASP A 124 -29.83 4.79 -7.98
N HIS A 125 -28.77 5.60 -7.77
CA HIS A 125 -28.50 6.19 -6.46
C HIS A 125 -28.89 7.68 -6.43
N PRO A 126 -29.47 8.15 -5.30
CA PRO A 126 -29.86 9.56 -5.16
C PRO A 126 -28.67 10.53 -5.19
N PHE A 127 -27.44 10.03 -4.95
CA PHE A 127 -26.20 10.81 -4.99
C PHE A 127 -25.16 10.12 -5.87
N PRO A 128 -25.26 10.19 -7.20
CA PRO A 128 -24.44 9.39 -8.12
C PRO A 128 -22.94 9.70 -8.01
N ILE A 129 -22.55 10.95 -7.77
CA ILE A 129 -21.13 11.33 -7.63
C ILE A 129 -20.49 10.70 -6.39
N VAL A 130 -21.18 10.73 -5.25
CA VAL A 130 -20.67 10.13 -4.01
C VAL A 130 -20.55 8.61 -4.17
N HIS A 131 -21.54 7.98 -4.78
CA HIS A 131 -21.53 6.55 -5.06
C HIS A 131 -20.37 6.18 -5.98
N LEU A 132 -20.15 6.92 -7.06
CA LEU A 132 -19.03 6.70 -7.98
C LEU A 132 -17.66 6.81 -7.28
N VAL A 133 -17.49 7.82 -6.40
CA VAL A 133 -16.23 8.00 -5.65
C VAL A 133 -16.02 6.85 -4.65
N THR A 134 -17.05 6.41 -3.94
CA THR A 134 -16.92 5.26 -3.02
C THR A 134 -16.64 3.96 -3.76
N ALA A 135 -17.28 3.73 -4.90
CA ALA A 135 -17.02 2.58 -5.76
C ALA A 135 -15.59 2.60 -6.32
N ALA A 136 -15.13 3.75 -6.82
CA ALA A 136 -13.76 3.93 -7.30
C ALA A 136 -12.73 3.72 -6.17
N GLY A 137 -12.98 4.26 -4.97
CA GLY A 137 -12.15 4.03 -3.79
C GLY A 137 -12.04 2.55 -3.42
N ARG A 138 -13.17 1.81 -3.47
CA ARG A 138 -13.18 0.36 -3.28
C ARG A 138 -12.32 -0.35 -4.31
N ALA A 139 -12.50 -0.04 -5.59
CA ALA A 139 -11.75 -0.66 -6.66
C ALA A 139 -10.23 -0.42 -6.51
N ILE A 140 -9.82 0.80 -6.20
CA ILE A 140 -8.42 1.16 -5.99
C ILE A 140 -7.85 0.43 -4.78
N CYS A 141 -8.52 0.47 -3.62
CA CYS A 141 -8.07 -0.23 -2.43
C CYS A 141 -7.96 -1.74 -2.65
N THR A 142 -8.93 -2.36 -3.33
CA THR A 142 -8.90 -3.80 -3.66
C THR A 142 -7.72 -4.11 -4.58
N SER A 143 -7.52 -3.31 -5.64
CA SER A 143 -6.41 -3.49 -6.58
C SER A 143 -5.07 -3.40 -5.88
N LEU A 144 -4.86 -2.38 -5.05
CA LEU A 144 -3.61 -2.20 -4.31
C LEU A 144 -3.38 -3.29 -3.26
N ALA A 145 -4.42 -3.74 -2.57
CA ALA A 145 -4.33 -4.85 -1.62
C ALA A 145 -3.92 -6.14 -2.30
N LEU A 146 -4.58 -6.51 -3.41
CA LEU A 146 -4.26 -7.72 -4.19
C LEU A 146 -2.86 -7.65 -4.77
N PHE A 147 -2.46 -6.49 -5.28
CA PHE A 147 -1.13 -6.27 -5.84
C PHE A 147 -0.04 -6.44 -4.77
N LEU A 148 -0.19 -5.79 -3.59
CA LEU A 148 0.75 -5.92 -2.48
C LEU A 148 0.80 -7.34 -1.92
N LEU A 149 -0.35 -8.00 -1.79
CA LEU A 149 -0.42 -9.39 -1.35
C LEU A 149 0.30 -10.31 -2.33
N GLY A 150 0.04 -10.15 -3.64
CA GLY A 150 0.69 -10.91 -4.69
C GLY A 150 2.21 -10.72 -4.71
N ILE A 151 2.67 -9.48 -4.56
CA ILE A 151 4.11 -9.17 -4.44
C ILE A 151 4.72 -9.81 -3.19
N THR A 152 4.04 -9.70 -2.05
CA THR A 152 4.52 -10.26 -0.79
C THR A 152 4.65 -11.78 -0.89
N LEU A 153 3.65 -12.45 -1.46
CA LEU A 153 3.69 -13.89 -1.72
C LEU A 153 4.81 -14.27 -2.69
N PHE A 154 5.01 -13.48 -3.76
CA PHE A 154 6.12 -13.68 -4.69
C PHE A 154 7.47 -13.61 -3.99
N PHE A 155 7.70 -12.61 -3.15
CA PHE A 155 8.94 -12.47 -2.40
C PHE A 155 9.15 -13.55 -1.35
N LEU A 156 8.08 -14.06 -0.74
CA LEU A 156 8.15 -15.20 0.18
C LEU A 156 8.48 -16.51 -0.54
N SER A 157 8.02 -16.66 -1.79
CA SER A 157 8.30 -17.85 -2.61
C SER A 157 9.72 -17.86 -3.17
N TYR A 158 10.34 -16.70 -3.32
CA TYR A 158 11.74 -16.58 -3.76
C TYR A 158 12.58 -16.06 -2.58
N PRO A 159 13.77 -16.63 -2.34
CA PRO A 159 14.63 -16.24 -1.20
C PRO A 159 15.29 -14.86 -1.47
N ILE A 160 14.46 -13.83 -1.60
CA ILE A 160 14.88 -12.45 -1.80
C ILE A 160 15.00 -11.79 -0.44
N PRO A 161 16.18 -11.40 0.06
CA PRO A 161 16.32 -10.69 1.31
C PRO A 161 15.71 -9.30 1.20
N LEU A 162 14.60 -9.09 1.92
CA LEU A 162 13.92 -7.81 2.03
C LEU A 162 14.33 -7.12 3.33
N SER A 163 14.37 -5.78 3.31
CA SER A 163 14.50 -5.03 4.55
C SER A 163 13.28 -5.28 5.44
N ARG A 164 13.50 -5.34 6.76
CA ARG A 164 12.42 -5.54 7.73
C ARG A 164 11.32 -4.48 7.58
N ASN A 165 11.70 -3.22 7.36
CA ASN A 165 10.74 -2.14 7.16
C ASN A 165 9.91 -2.32 5.89
N THR A 166 10.46 -2.86 4.81
CA THR A 166 9.71 -3.13 3.58
C THR A 166 8.63 -4.18 3.82
N ILE A 167 8.94 -5.26 4.54
CA ILE A 167 7.97 -6.31 4.89
C ILE A 167 6.86 -5.74 5.78
N ILE A 168 7.23 -5.04 6.85
CA ILE A 168 6.28 -4.44 7.79
C ILE A 168 5.38 -3.42 7.07
N HIS A 169 5.98 -2.55 6.27
CA HIS A 169 5.25 -1.51 5.54
C HIS A 169 4.27 -2.12 4.52
N SER A 170 4.70 -3.13 3.77
CA SER A 170 3.85 -3.88 2.85
C SER A 170 2.68 -4.56 3.57
N ALA A 171 2.94 -5.22 4.71
CA ALA A 171 1.90 -5.88 5.49
C ALA A 171 0.86 -4.90 6.04
N ILE A 172 1.32 -3.78 6.62
CA ILE A 172 0.43 -2.74 7.15
C ILE A 172 -0.40 -2.09 6.03
N CYS A 173 0.22 -1.76 4.89
CA CYS A 173 -0.49 -1.22 3.73
C CYS A 173 -1.53 -2.21 3.18
N SER A 174 -1.16 -3.50 3.05
CA SER A 174 -2.09 -4.54 2.57
C SER A 174 -3.31 -4.67 3.49
N ALA A 175 -3.09 -4.70 4.81
CA ALA A 175 -4.17 -4.74 5.79
C ALA A 175 -5.04 -3.48 5.70
N TYR A 176 -4.44 -2.30 5.62
CA TYR A 176 -5.15 -1.02 5.51
C TYR A 176 -6.03 -0.97 4.26
N PHE A 177 -5.51 -1.33 3.09
CA PHE A 177 -6.27 -1.33 1.85
C PHE A 177 -7.37 -2.39 1.85
N LEU A 178 -7.11 -3.59 2.37
CA LEU A 178 -8.11 -4.65 2.46
C LEU A 178 -9.29 -4.24 3.35
N ILE A 179 -9.00 -3.65 4.50
CA ILE A 179 -10.02 -3.17 5.43
C ILE A 179 -10.79 -1.99 4.82
N GLY A 180 -10.10 -1.07 4.13
CA GLY A 180 -10.72 0.01 3.38
C GLY A 180 -11.69 -0.51 2.31
N ALA A 181 -11.26 -1.48 1.51
CA ALA A 181 -12.09 -2.13 0.50
C ALA A 181 -13.33 -2.81 1.11
N ALA A 182 -13.14 -3.54 2.23
CA ALA A 182 -14.24 -4.17 2.95
C ALA A 182 -15.23 -3.14 3.51
N GLY A 183 -14.74 -2.02 4.05
CA GLY A 183 -15.57 -0.92 4.55
C GLY A 183 -16.45 -0.32 3.44
N TYR A 184 -15.87 -0.02 2.29
CA TYR A 184 -16.63 0.47 1.14
C TYR A 184 -17.64 -0.58 0.63
N PHE A 185 -17.26 -1.86 0.61
CA PHE A 185 -18.16 -2.95 0.23
C PHE A 185 -19.37 -3.04 1.16
N VAL A 186 -19.15 -3.05 2.48
CA VAL A 186 -20.23 -3.06 3.48
C VAL A 186 -21.16 -1.87 3.31
N HIS A 187 -20.60 -0.68 3.07
CA HIS A 187 -21.41 0.51 2.82
C HIS A 187 -22.31 0.34 1.58
N ASN A 188 -21.80 -0.20 0.48
CA ASN A 188 -22.55 -0.40 -0.74
C ASN A 188 -23.64 -1.46 -0.61
N VAL A 189 -23.39 -2.53 0.16
CA VAL A 189 -24.36 -3.64 0.34
C VAL A 189 -25.45 -3.31 1.37
N VAL A 190 -25.05 -2.72 2.50
CA VAL A 190 -25.97 -2.43 3.61
C VAL A 190 -26.71 -1.09 3.41
N GLY A 191 -26.14 -0.22 2.58
CA GLY A 191 -26.72 1.07 2.25
C GLY A 191 -26.44 2.19 3.29
N PRO A 192 -27.10 3.35 3.14
CA PRO A 192 -26.76 4.58 3.88
C PRO A 192 -26.85 4.47 5.40
N GLY A 193 -27.67 3.56 5.92
CA GLY A 193 -27.81 3.33 7.36
C GLY A 193 -26.54 2.83 8.06
N SER A 194 -25.64 2.16 7.33
CA SER A 194 -24.39 1.63 7.86
C SER A 194 -23.27 2.66 7.93
N TRP A 195 -23.42 3.81 7.23
CA TRP A 195 -22.34 4.77 7.02
C TRP A 195 -21.68 5.27 8.30
N ALA A 196 -22.46 5.59 9.32
CA ALA A 196 -21.93 6.10 10.60
C ALA A 196 -21.02 5.08 11.30
N VAL A 197 -21.43 3.81 11.31
CA VAL A 197 -20.68 2.72 11.95
C VAL A 197 -19.43 2.38 11.14
N VAL A 198 -19.56 2.23 9.82
CA VAL A 198 -18.46 1.93 8.92
C VAL A 198 -17.42 3.04 8.96
N ASN A 199 -17.85 4.31 8.90
CA ASN A 199 -16.93 5.44 8.96
C ASN A 199 -16.19 5.51 10.31
N LEU A 200 -16.86 5.27 11.43
CA LEU A 200 -16.18 5.22 12.72
C LEU A 200 -15.16 4.07 12.78
N ALA A 201 -15.54 2.88 12.32
CA ALA A 201 -14.62 1.74 12.25
C ALA A 201 -13.39 2.06 11.40
N LEU A 202 -13.58 2.64 10.22
CA LEU A 202 -12.48 3.05 9.35
C LEU A 202 -11.58 4.11 10.01
N VAL A 203 -12.15 5.08 10.73
CA VAL A 203 -11.39 6.10 11.47
C VAL A 203 -10.54 5.45 12.57
N VAL A 204 -11.10 4.53 13.34
CA VAL A 204 -10.36 3.79 14.40
C VAL A 204 -9.25 2.93 13.80
N ILE A 205 -9.54 2.20 12.73
CA ILE A 205 -8.57 1.35 12.05
C ILE A 205 -7.45 2.19 11.43
N THR A 206 -7.77 3.35 10.84
CA THR A 206 -6.75 4.28 10.35
C THR A 206 -5.83 4.72 11.49
N GLY A 207 -6.38 5.09 12.65
CA GLY A 207 -5.59 5.42 13.84
C GLY A 207 -4.68 4.29 14.28
N ALA A 208 -5.20 3.07 14.36
CA ALA A 208 -4.42 1.88 14.69
C ALA A 208 -3.29 1.62 13.68
N THR A 209 -3.56 1.82 12.39
CA THR A 209 -2.57 1.69 11.31
C THR A 209 -1.45 2.72 11.43
N LEU A 210 -1.80 3.98 11.71
CA LEU A 210 -0.82 5.05 11.94
C LEU A 210 0.07 4.75 13.15
N LEU A 211 -0.53 4.25 14.24
CA LEU A 211 0.23 3.81 15.42
C LEU A 211 1.13 2.62 15.12
N ALA A 212 0.67 1.65 14.32
CA ALA A 212 1.49 0.53 13.90
C ALA A 212 2.74 1.01 13.12
N TRP A 213 2.61 1.99 12.22
CA TRP A 213 3.78 2.57 11.55
C TRP A 213 4.73 3.27 12.53
N ILE A 214 4.22 4.02 13.50
CA ILE A 214 5.07 4.66 14.54
C ILE A 214 5.86 3.62 15.34
N LEU A 215 5.23 2.50 15.70
CA LEU A 215 5.82 1.48 16.56
C LEU A 215 6.81 0.58 15.82
N PHE A 216 6.49 0.20 14.59
CA PHE A 216 7.21 -0.86 13.88
C PHE A 216 8.25 -0.36 12.89
N LEU A 217 8.10 0.82 12.29
CA LEU A 217 9.11 1.40 11.41
C LEU A 217 10.28 1.95 12.24
N ARG A 218 11.47 1.39 12.02
CA ARG A 218 12.69 1.77 12.72
C ARG A 218 13.82 2.03 11.72
N PRO A 219 14.76 2.96 12.01
CA PRO A 219 15.90 3.23 11.13
C PRO A 219 16.73 1.99 10.82
N GLU A 220 16.93 1.13 11.83
CA GLU A 220 17.70 -0.11 11.69
C GLU A 220 17.03 -1.11 10.72
N GLY A 221 15.70 -1.04 10.60
CA GLY A 221 14.91 -1.90 9.72
C GLY A 221 15.03 -1.58 8.23
N GLU A 222 15.64 -0.46 7.84
CA GLU A 222 15.96 -0.15 6.43
C GLU A 222 17.21 -0.91 5.96
N ARG A 223 18.05 -1.35 6.87
CA ARG A 223 19.22 -2.15 6.53
C ARG A 223 18.79 -3.56 6.17
N ILE A 224 19.30 -4.08 5.06
CA ILE A 224 19.13 -5.47 4.72
C ILE A 224 20.20 -6.23 5.50
N ILE A 225 19.75 -7.06 6.40
CA ILE A 225 20.60 -8.06 7.03
C ILE A 225 20.77 -9.16 5.97
N VAL A 226 21.83 -9.07 5.20
CA VAL A 226 22.31 -10.22 4.43
C VAL A 226 22.78 -11.21 5.50
N GLU A 227 21.91 -12.10 5.94
CA GLU A 227 22.39 -13.27 6.65
C GLU A 227 23.46 -13.89 5.76
N HIS A 228 24.69 -13.92 6.27
CA HIS A 228 25.75 -14.66 5.62
C HIS A 228 25.22 -16.09 5.48
N ARG A 229 24.74 -16.43 4.27
CA ARG A 229 24.55 -17.83 3.94
C ARG A 229 25.83 -18.55 4.35
N PRO A 230 25.72 -19.74 4.99
CA PRO A 230 26.89 -20.50 5.31
C PRO A 230 27.81 -20.46 4.08
N GLN A 231 29.04 -19.98 4.29
CA GLN A 231 30.04 -19.88 3.24
C GLN A 231 30.04 -21.26 2.59
N TRP A 232 29.69 -21.28 1.30
CA TRP A 232 29.79 -22.51 0.55
C TRP A 232 31.21 -23.03 0.74
N SER A 233 31.35 -24.32 1.03
CA SER A 233 32.70 -24.84 1.15
C SER A 233 33.42 -24.52 -0.18
N PRO A 234 34.70 -24.19 -0.18
CA PRO A 234 35.46 -23.89 -1.39
C PRO A 234 35.25 -24.95 -2.48
N GLU A 235 35.08 -26.22 -2.08
CA GLU A 235 34.78 -27.35 -2.97
C GLU A 235 33.42 -27.20 -3.70
N THR A 236 32.39 -26.68 -2.99
CA THR A 236 31.05 -26.46 -3.59
C THR A 236 31.06 -25.28 -4.55
N GLU A 237 31.86 -24.25 -4.27
CA GLU A 237 32.03 -23.09 -5.13
C GLU A 237 32.77 -23.47 -6.42
N GLU A 238 33.86 -24.26 -6.35
CA GLU A 238 34.57 -24.80 -7.52
C GLU A 238 33.69 -25.73 -8.37
N GLU A 239 32.90 -26.59 -7.76
CA GLU A 239 31.97 -27.46 -8.50
C GLU A 239 30.93 -26.67 -9.26
N LEU A 240 30.36 -25.60 -8.66
CA LEU A 240 29.41 -24.71 -9.32
C LEU A 240 30.03 -23.91 -10.46
N LEU A 241 31.24 -23.38 -10.26
CA LEU A 241 32.00 -22.69 -11.31
C LEU A 241 32.28 -23.63 -12.49
N ASN A 242 32.66 -24.86 -12.22
CA ASN A 242 32.89 -25.87 -13.26
C ASN A 242 31.61 -26.20 -14.03
N ARG A 243 30.46 -26.33 -13.35
CA ARG A 243 29.16 -26.58 -13.99
C ARG A 243 28.71 -25.36 -14.83
N LEU A 244 28.90 -24.14 -14.34
CA LEU A 244 28.59 -22.90 -15.08
C LEU A 244 29.46 -22.75 -16.32
N ASN A 245 30.76 -23.06 -16.22
CA ASN A 245 31.67 -23.02 -17.34
C ASN A 245 31.34 -24.11 -18.41
N ALA A 246 30.95 -25.30 -17.97
CA ALA A 246 30.48 -26.36 -18.86
C ALA A 246 29.22 -25.94 -19.62
N LEU A 247 28.22 -25.36 -18.91
CA LEU A 247 26.98 -24.81 -19.51
C LEU A 247 27.29 -23.69 -20.51
N ASN A 248 28.15 -22.75 -20.16
CA ASN A 248 28.55 -21.67 -21.05
C ASN A 248 29.24 -22.19 -22.31
N SER A 249 30.07 -23.22 -22.18
CA SER A 249 30.76 -23.85 -23.34
C SER A 249 29.80 -24.56 -24.29
N VAL A 250 28.75 -25.20 -23.76
CA VAL A 250 27.67 -25.83 -24.53
C VAL A 250 26.84 -24.79 -25.27
N LEU A 251 26.43 -23.69 -24.54
CA LEU A 251 25.71 -22.58 -25.16
C LEU A 251 26.50 -21.87 -26.24
N ALA A 252 27.78 -21.63 -26.02
CA ALA A 252 28.66 -21.03 -27.04
C ALA A 252 28.83 -21.90 -28.29
N ARG A 253 28.78 -23.23 -28.16
CA ARG A 253 28.82 -24.16 -29.32
C ARG A 253 27.48 -24.20 -30.06
N SER A 254 26.35 -24.10 -29.35
CA SER A 254 25.01 -24.08 -29.97
C SER A 254 24.72 -22.80 -30.77
N LEU A 255 25.32 -21.67 -30.36
CA LEU A 255 25.20 -20.39 -31.07
C LEU A 255 26.13 -20.23 -32.30
N ARG A 256 27.09 -21.16 -32.50
CA ARG A 256 27.97 -21.17 -33.67
C ARG A 256 27.50 -22.08 -34.80
N LYS A 257 26.40 -22.79 -34.65
CA LYS A 257 25.71 -23.53 -35.67
C LYS A 257 24.51 -22.74 -36.19
#